data_a3c0fa4583e6c1f3363d53a16c5309bb
#
_entry.id   a3c0fa4583e6c1f3363d53a16c5309bb
#
_cell.length_a   1.000
_cell.length_b   1.000
_cell.length_c   1.000
_cell.angle_alpha   90.00
_cell.angle_beta   90.00
_cell.angle_gamma   90.00
#
_symmetry.space_group_name_H-M   'P 1'
#
loop_
_entity.id
_entity.type
_entity.pdbx_description
1 polymer ?
#
loop_
_entity_poly.entity_id
_entity_poly.type
_entity_poly.pdbx_seq_one_letter_code
_entity_poly.pdbx_strand_id
1 'polypeptide(L)'
;FSRISSGFSYHRKHPVTGRVRAHTGVDYAAPTGTPVMSIGDGTVISKGWSGGGGNTVKIRHNSVYTTSYMHLSRYASDLKTGDRVRQGDVIGYVGSTGLSTGPHLDFRVWKNGTPINPLKMESPSAEPISPANIPALDSAYLFQSTRLRTWLAESDTTAAPGASAGVDTSAGVATSAGPGTSATLERPAL
;
A
#
# COMPACT_ATOMS: atom_id res chain seq x y z
N PHE A 1 5.94 -0.77 -2.51
CA PHE A 1 6.72 -0.39 -1.31
C PHE A 1 6.28 1.00 -0.86
N SER A 2 5.78 1.13 0.36
CA SER A 2 5.49 2.42 0.97
C SER A 2 6.66 2.82 1.89
N ARG A 3 7.05 4.08 1.81
CA ARG A 3 8.09 4.66 2.67
C ARG A 3 7.47 5.05 4.01
N ILE A 4 8.14 4.75 5.12
CA ILE A 4 7.76 5.30 6.42
C ILE A 4 8.02 6.81 6.39
N SER A 5 6.97 7.60 6.50
CA SER A 5 7.03 9.07 6.53
C SER A 5 7.08 9.63 7.94
N SER A 6 6.57 8.88 8.94
CA SER A 6 6.65 9.26 10.35
C SER A 6 6.61 8.01 11.24
N GLY A 7 7.50 7.97 12.23
CA GLY A 7 7.59 6.88 13.20
C GLY A 7 6.74 7.11 14.45
N PHE A 8 6.66 6.06 15.25
CA PHE A 8 6.05 6.09 16.59
C PHE A 8 6.85 6.98 17.55
N SER A 9 6.18 7.89 18.23
CA SER A 9 6.80 8.77 19.23
C SER A 9 5.76 9.32 20.21
N TYR A 10 6.10 9.37 21.48
CA TYR A 10 5.27 10.07 22.48
C TYR A 10 5.47 11.58 22.48
N HIS A 11 6.53 12.10 21.84
CA HIS A 11 6.94 13.52 21.89
C HIS A 11 7.19 14.06 20.47
N ARG A 12 6.23 13.95 19.56
CA ARG A 12 6.36 14.46 18.18
C ARG A 12 5.78 15.88 18.07
N LYS A 13 6.54 16.81 17.46
CA LYS A 13 5.99 18.09 17.03
C LYS A 13 5.07 17.86 15.82
N HIS A 14 3.78 18.20 15.98
CA HIS A 14 2.79 17.97 14.93
C HIS A 14 3.05 18.91 13.74
N PRO A 15 3.18 18.42 12.49
CA PRO A 15 3.61 19.25 11.35
C PRO A 15 2.61 20.35 11.01
N VAL A 16 1.34 20.17 11.28
CA VAL A 16 0.28 21.15 10.99
C VAL A 16 0.07 22.12 12.13
N THR A 17 -0.01 21.63 13.37
CA THR A 17 -0.38 22.46 14.53
C THR A 17 0.82 23.01 15.30
N GLY A 18 2.04 22.55 15.03
CA GLY A 18 3.27 22.88 15.76
C GLY A 18 3.32 22.40 17.22
N ARG A 19 2.23 21.85 17.75
CA ARG A 19 2.15 21.37 19.13
C ARG A 19 2.84 20.02 19.30
N VAL A 20 3.46 19.81 20.44
CA VAL A 20 3.99 18.47 20.79
C VAL A 20 2.81 17.57 21.13
N ARG A 21 2.65 16.48 20.37
CA ARG A 21 1.63 15.46 20.60
C ARG A 21 2.23 14.06 20.38
N ALA A 22 1.71 13.10 21.11
CA ALA A 22 2.05 11.72 20.86
C ALA A 22 1.54 11.30 19.46
N HIS A 23 2.40 10.63 18.71
CA HIS A 23 2.05 9.88 17.50
C HIS A 23 2.22 8.40 17.80
N THR A 24 1.14 7.75 18.22
CA THR A 24 1.14 6.34 18.66
C THR A 24 0.92 5.35 17.53
N GLY A 25 1.42 5.69 16.34
CA GLY A 25 1.35 4.91 15.11
C GLY A 25 2.60 5.06 14.26
N VAL A 26 2.54 4.49 13.07
CA VAL A 26 3.53 4.64 12.01
C VAL A 26 2.80 5.08 10.75
N ASP A 27 3.29 6.16 10.13
CA ASP A 27 2.74 6.67 8.88
C ASP A 27 3.49 6.08 7.69
N TYR A 28 2.76 5.42 6.81
CA TYR A 28 3.26 4.87 5.55
C TYR A 28 2.79 5.76 4.39
N ALA A 29 3.70 6.49 3.76
CA ALA A 29 3.39 7.29 2.58
C ALA A 29 3.10 6.38 1.39
N ALA A 30 1.92 6.54 0.80
CA ALA A 30 1.50 5.81 -0.39
C ALA A 30 0.49 6.64 -1.18
N PRO A 31 0.37 6.47 -2.51
CA PRO A 31 -0.62 7.15 -3.31
C PRO A 31 -2.05 6.88 -2.84
N THR A 32 -2.92 7.88 -2.99
CA THR A 32 -4.36 7.70 -2.76
C THR A 32 -4.90 6.55 -3.62
N GLY A 33 -5.69 5.68 -3.00
CA GLY A 33 -6.26 4.50 -3.66
C GLY A 33 -5.40 3.24 -3.56
N THR A 34 -4.18 3.31 -3.00
CA THR A 34 -3.39 2.11 -2.68
C THR A 34 -4.19 1.20 -1.75
N PRO A 35 -4.33 -0.10 -2.05
CA PRO A 35 -5.04 -1.03 -1.17
C PRO A 35 -4.39 -1.12 0.21
N VAL A 36 -5.23 -1.10 1.24
CA VAL A 36 -4.85 -1.32 2.64
C VAL A 36 -5.39 -2.67 3.07
N MET A 37 -4.51 -3.53 3.54
CA MET A 37 -4.83 -4.90 3.91
C MET A 37 -4.74 -5.11 5.43
N SER A 38 -5.55 -6.03 5.96
CA SER A 38 -5.43 -6.48 7.33
C SER A 38 -4.12 -7.22 7.56
N ILE A 39 -3.38 -6.88 8.63
CA ILE A 39 -2.12 -7.55 8.96
C ILE A 39 -2.30 -8.95 9.56
N GLY A 40 -3.50 -9.32 9.90
CA GLY A 40 -3.83 -10.62 10.50
C GLY A 40 -5.32 -10.88 10.48
N ASP A 41 -5.70 -12.12 10.76
CA ASP A 41 -7.10 -12.49 10.96
C ASP A 41 -7.70 -11.70 12.12
N GLY A 42 -8.99 -11.37 12.02
CA GLY A 42 -9.65 -10.63 13.09
C GLY A 42 -11.10 -10.30 12.81
N THR A 43 -11.66 -9.48 13.69
CA THR A 43 -13.02 -8.96 13.57
C THR A 43 -12.97 -7.44 13.51
N VAL A 44 -13.68 -6.85 12.57
CA VAL A 44 -13.85 -5.40 12.45
C VAL A 44 -14.68 -4.91 13.64
N ILE A 45 -14.07 -4.19 14.56
CA ILE A 45 -14.76 -3.66 15.75
C ILE A 45 -15.27 -2.24 15.56
N SER A 46 -14.76 -1.52 14.55
CA SER A 46 -15.23 -0.18 14.19
C SER A 46 -14.88 0.12 12.74
N LYS A 47 -15.83 0.75 12.03
CA LYS A 47 -15.66 1.33 10.70
C LYS A 47 -16.43 2.64 10.65
N GLY A 48 -15.76 3.75 10.35
CA GLY A 48 -16.39 5.06 10.29
C GLY A 48 -15.41 6.21 10.43
N TRP A 49 -15.97 7.41 10.55
CA TRP A 49 -15.19 8.64 10.80
C TRP A 49 -14.72 8.69 12.25
N SER A 50 -13.43 8.89 12.46
CA SER A 50 -12.77 8.94 13.77
C SER A 50 -12.05 10.27 13.99
N GLY A 51 -12.77 11.37 13.99
CA GLY A 51 -12.20 12.70 14.25
C GLY A 51 -10.97 13.00 13.41
N GLY A 52 -9.84 13.28 14.05
CA GLY A 52 -8.56 13.54 13.36
C GLY A 52 -8.04 12.36 12.52
N GLY A 53 -8.44 11.14 12.79
CA GLY A 53 -8.07 9.96 12.01
C GLY A 53 -8.83 9.81 10.68
N GLY A 54 -9.88 10.63 10.46
CA GLY A 54 -10.69 10.53 9.26
C GLY A 54 -11.40 9.19 9.13
N ASN A 55 -11.54 8.70 7.92
CA ASN A 55 -12.08 7.37 7.68
C ASN A 55 -11.15 6.30 8.25
N THR A 56 -11.66 5.51 9.17
CA THR A 56 -10.89 4.57 9.99
C THR A 56 -11.55 3.20 10.01
N VAL A 57 -10.74 2.16 9.93
CA VAL A 57 -11.11 0.77 10.24
C VAL A 57 -10.30 0.32 11.44
N LYS A 58 -10.95 -0.31 12.41
CA LYS A 58 -10.30 -0.92 13.58
C LYS A 58 -10.63 -2.40 13.66
N ILE A 59 -9.60 -3.23 13.84
CA ILE A 59 -9.72 -4.69 13.84
C ILE A 59 -9.17 -5.23 15.15
N ARG A 60 -9.93 -6.09 15.80
CA ARG A 60 -9.49 -6.91 16.93
C ARG A 60 -9.06 -8.28 16.42
N HIS A 61 -7.78 -8.58 16.55
CA HIS A 61 -7.20 -9.85 16.08
C HIS A 61 -7.42 -10.97 17.11
N ASN A 62 -7.24 -10.66 18.38
CA ASN A 62 -7.46 -11.57 19.49
C ASN A 62 -7.72 -10.78 20.80
N SER A 63 -7.62 -11.44 21.95
CA SER A 63 -7.77 -10.79 23.27
C SER A 63 -6.64 -9.79 23.59
N VAL A 64 -5.50 -9.88 22.89
CA VAL A 64 -4.28 -9.11 23.18
C VAL A 64 -4.10 -7.96 22.18
N TYR A 65 -4.33 -8.20 20.86
CA TYR A 65 -3.96 -7.27 19.81
C TYR A 65 -5.15 -6.65 19.10
N THR A 66 -5.08 -5.34 18.91
CA THR A 66 -6.02 -4.56 18.10
C THR A 66 -5.21 -3.64 17.17
N THR A 67 -5.66 -3.48 15.93
CA THR A 67 -5.07 -2.55 14.96
C THR A 67 -6.05 -1.50 14.49
N SER A 68 -5.52 -0.37 13.99
CA SER A 68 -6.31 0.68 13.35
C SER A 68 -5.61 1.19 12.10
N TYR A 69 -6.40 1.47 11.09
CA TYR A 69 -6.01 1.93 9.77
C TYR A 69 -6.76 3.22 9.48
N MET A 70 -6.04 4.35 9.43
CA MET A 70 -6.63 5.70 9.41
C MET A 70 -6.34 6.44 8.11
N HIS A 71 -7.00 7.59 7.95
CA HIS A 71 -6.90 8.48 6.79
C HIS A 71 -7.34 7.84 5.46
N LEU A 72 -8.17 6.80 5.51
CA LEU A 72 -8.62 6.07 4.32
C LEU A 72 -9.44 6.99 3.40
N SER A 73 -9.28 6.84 2.08
CA SER A 73 -10.13 7.49 1.08
C SER A 73 -11.51 6.86 1.01
N ARG A 74 -11.54 5.54 1.07
CA ARG A 74 -12.75 4.72 1.10
C ARG A 74 -12.50 3.38 1.77
N TYR A 75 -13.55 2.73 2.19
CA TYR A 75 -13.53 1.37 2.73
C TYR A 75 -13.57 0.35 1.60
N ALA A 76 -13.21 -0.89 1.88
CA ALA A 76 -13.51 -2.01 0.98
C ALA A 76 -15.04 -2.16 0.83
N SER A 77 -15.46 -2.64 -0.35
CA SER A 77 -16.87 -2.90 -0.61
C SER A 77 -17.40 -3.89 0.42
N ASP A 78 -18.63 -3.66 0.86
CA ASP A 78 -19.39 -4.51 1.77
C ASP A 78 -18.79 -4.75 3.17
N LEU A 79 -17.61 -4.20 3.48
CA LEU A 79 -17.02 -4.31 4.82
C LEU A 79 -17.92 -3.64 5.86
N LYS A 80 -18.27 -4.37 6.92
CA LYS A 80 -19.12 -3.90 8.02
C LYS A 80 -18.46 -4.14 9.37
N THR A 81 -18.87 -3.37 10.36
CA THR A 81 -18.54 -3.67 11.76
C THR A 81 -19.16 -5.00 12.14
N GLY A 82 -18.37 -5.88 12.74
CA GLY A 82 -18.73 -7.26 13.06
C GLY A 82 -18.18 -8.30 12.09
N ASP A 83 -17.77 -7.89 10.88
CA ASP A 83 -17.23 -8.83 9.89
C ASP A 83 -15.91 -9.44 10.34
N ARG A 84 -15.72 -10.70 9.97
CA ARG A 84 -14.43 -11.36 10.05
C ARG A 84 -13.61 -11.06 8.80
N VAL A 85 -12.35 -10.73 9.01
CA VAL A 85 -11.34 -10.54 7.96
C VAL A 85 -10.18 -11.49 8.18
N ARG A 86 -9.55 -11.89 7.09
CA ARG A 86 -8.32 -12.69 7.09
C ARG A 86 -7.11 -11.81 6.87
N GLN A 87 -5.95 -12.29 7.23
CA GLN A 87 -4.69 -11.66 6.85
C GLN A 87 -4.62 -11.48 5.33
N GLY A 88 -4.29 -10.26 4.89
CA GLY A 88 -4.22 -9.92 3.48
C GLY A 88 -5.52 -9.44 2.85
N ASP A 89 -6.67 -9.56 3.54
CA ASP A 89 -7.94 -9.02 3.02
C ASP A 89 -7.85 -7.50 2.90
N VAL A 90 -8.30 -6.96 1.76
CA VAL A 90 -8.40 -5.51 1.55
C VAL A 90 -9.53 -4.97 2.40
N ILE A 91 -9.23 -4.00 3.28
CA ILE A 91 -10.17 -3.39 4.22
C ILE A 91 -10.49 -1.93 3.88
N GLY A 92 -9.70 -1.33 2.99
CA GLY A 92 -9.88 0.04 2.54
C GLY A 92 -8.76 0.48 1.61
N TYR A 93 -8.68 1.77 1.37
CA TYR A 93 -7.71 2.34 0.44
C TYR A 93 -7.10 3.61 1.03
N VAL A 94 -5.80 3.79 0.82
CA VAL A 94 -5.07 4.98 1.28
C VAL A 94 -5.75 6.25 0.81
N GLY A 95 -5.77 7.25 1.68
CA GLY A 95 -6.30 8.57 1.40
C GLY A 95 -5.58 9.65 2.21
N SER A 96 -6.30 10.74 2.45
CA SER A 96 -5.84 11.90 3.23
C SER A 96 -7.01 12.51 4.00
N THR A 97 -7.95 11.69 4.48
CA THR A 97 -9.12 12.16 5.22
C THR A 97 -8.77 12.49 6.67
N GLY A 98 -9.53 13.39 7.29
CA GLY A 98 -9.25 13.83 8.66
C GLY A 98 -8.09 14.82 8.74
N LEU A 99 -7.31 14.79 9.82
CA LEU A 99 -6.19 15.69 10.06
C LEU A 99 -4.90 15.10 9.43
N SER A 100 -4.76 15.29 8.14
CA SER A 100 -3.67 14.77 7.32
C SER A 100 -3.04 15.87 6.46
N THR A 101 -1.74 15.77 6.20
CA THR A 101 -0.99 16.71 5.34
C THR A 101 -0.82 16.20 3.90
N GLY A 102 -1.22 14.97 3.63
CA GLY A 102 -1.10 14.34 2.33
C GLY A 102 -1.38 12.85 2.39
N PRO A 103 -1.43 12.16 1.25
CA PRO A 103 -1.81 10.74 1.21
C PRO A 103 -0.84 9.86 2.00
N HIS A 104 -1.35 9.15 3.00
CA HIS A 104 -0.64 8.17 3.80
C HIS A 104 -1.60 7.27 4.58
N LEU A 105 -1.10 6.16 5.08
CA LEU A 105 -1.76 5.32 6.06
C LEU A 105 -1.15 5.58 7.43
N ASP A 106 -1.93 6.07 8.42
CA ASP A 106 -1.55 6.02 9.83
C ASP A 106 -1.99 4.65 10.38
N PHE A 107 -1.01 3.82 10.67
CA PHE A 107 -1.20 2.46 11.17
C PHE A 107 -0.83 2.39 12.64
N ARG A 108 -1.75 1.86 13.46
CA ARG A 108 -1.56 1.75 14.91
C ARG A 108 -1.86 0.36 15.41
N VAL A 109 -1.11 -0.02 16.45
CA VAL A 109 -1.26 -1.31 17.15
C VAL A 109 -1.40 -1.07 18.64
N TRP A 110 -2.33 -1.76 19.25
CA TRP A 110 -2.49 -1.85 20.70
C TRP A 110 -2.25 -3.29 21.15
N LYS A 111 -1.48 -3.43 22.23
CA LYS A 111 -1.31 -4.67 22.98
C LYS A 111 -1.93 -4.49 24.36
N ASN A 112 -2.95 -5.29 24.71
CA ASN A 112 -3.71 -5.15 25.95
C ASN A 112 -4.21 -3.70 26.21
N GLY A 113 -4.72 -3.04 25.17
CA GLY A 113 -5.22 -1.68 25.23
C GLY A 113 -4.15 -0.57 25.26
N THR A 114 -2.87 -0.91 25.34
CA THR A 114 -1.75 0.06 25.34
C THR A 114 -1.17 0.19 23.94
N PRO A 115 -1.00 1.41 23.38
CA PRO A 115 -0.33 1.61 22.10
C PRO A 115 1.11 1.11 22.15
N ILE A 116 1.51 0.37 21.13
CA ILE A 116 2.89 -0.10 20.97
C ILE A 116 3.46 0.35 19.62
N ASN A 117 4.78 0.42 19.52
CA ASN A 117 5.44 0.72 18.26
C ASN A 117 5.32 -0.47 17.30
N PRO A 118 4.58 -0.32 16.16
CA PRO A 118 4.40 -1.41 15.20
C PRO A 118 5.72 -1.96 14.65
N LEU A 119 6.75 -1.12 14.52
CA LEU A 119 8.06 -1.52 13.98
C LEU A 119 8.89 -2.37 14.96
N LYS A 120 8.49 -2.40 16.23
CA LYS A 120 9.13 -3.20 17.28
C LYS A 120 8.24 -4.34 17.76
N MET A 121 7.14 -4.58 17.06
CA MET A 121 6.24 -5.67 17.39
C MET A 121 6.90 -7.01 17.01
N GLU A 122 7.09 -7.85 18.00
CA GLU A 122 7.43 -9.24 17.76
C GLU A 122 6.16 -9.96 17.33
N SER A 123 6.12 -10.39 16.07
CA SER A 123 5.06 -11.28 15.61
C SER A 123 5.20 -12.61 16.35
N PRO A 124 4.11 -13.17 16.90
CA PRO A 124 4.17 -14.53 17.40
C PRO A 124 4.75 -15.41 16.30
N SER A 125 5.74 -16.22 16.65
CA SER A 125 6.25 -17.24 15.74
C SER A 125 5.05 -18.07 15.27
N ALA A 126 4.91 -18.20 13.94
CA ALA A 126 3.95 -19.16 13.42
C ALA A 126 4.32 -20.54 13.99
N GLU A 127 3.32 -21.32 14.38
CA GLU A 127 3.61 -22.71 14.73
C GLU A 127 4.38 -23.36 13.58
N PRO A 128 5.49 -24.06 13.89
CA PRO A 128 6.23 -24.77 12.86
C PRO A 128 5.28 -25.69 12.08
N ILE A 129 5.47 -25.75 10.78
CA ILE A 129 4.68 -26.68 9.97
C ILE A 129 4.83 -28.10 10.52
N SER A 130 3.72 -28.79 10.67
CA SER A 130 3.75 -30.19 11.09
C SER A 130 4.67 -31.01 10.18
N PRO A 131 5.56 -31.85 10.70
CA PRO A 131 6.44 -32.70 9.90
C PRO A 131 5.71 -33.48 8.81
N ALA A 132 4.48 -33.87 9.05
CA ALA A 132 3.62 -34.55 8.07
C ALA A 132 3.29 -33.67 6.83
N ASN A 133 3.32 -32.34 6.96
CA ASN A 133 2.99 -31.40 5.89
C ASN A 133 4.22 -30.89 5.15
N ILE A 134 5.44 -31.18 5.62
CA ILE A 134 6.69 -30.74 4.96
C ILE A 134 6.78 -31.22 3.51
N PRO A 135 6.49 -32.50 3.17
CA PRO A 135 6.55 -32.95 1.78
C PRO A 135 5.59 -32.22 0.84
N ALA A 136 4.40 -31.87 1.34
CA ALA A 136 3.42 -31.10 0.56
C ALA A 136 3.89 -29.66 0.31
N LEU A 137 4.51 -29.04 1.32
CA LEU A 137 5.11 -27.71 1.20
C LEU A 137 6.26 -27.72 0.18
N ASP A 138 7.16 -28.68 0.27
CA ASP A 138 8.31 -28.83 -0.65
C ASP A 138 7.83 -29.05 -2.09
N SER A 139 6.80 -29.86 -2.29
CA SER A 139 6.19 -30.10 -3.59
C SER A 139 5.59 -28.81 -4.17
N ALA A 140 4.85 -28.05 -3.34
CA ALA A 140 4.27 -26.76 -3.73
C ALA A 140 5.36 -25.73 -4.07
N TYR A 141 6.42 -25.68 -3.28
CA TYR A 141 7.57 -24.80 -3.52
C TYR A 141 8.27 -25.12 -4.85
N LEU A 142 8.57 -26.41 -5.10
CA LEU A 142 9.18 -26.86 -6.33
C LEU A 142 8.31 -26.52 -7.56
N PHE A 143 7.02 -26.77 -7.47
CA PHE A 143 6.08 -26.46 -8.54
C PHE A 143 6.05 -24.96 -8.86
N GLN A 144 5.93 -24.11 -7.86
CA GLN A 144 5.86 -22.64 -8.07
C GLN A 144 7.18 -22.07 -8.52
N SER A 145 8.31 -22.53 -7.96
CA SER A 145 9.64 -22.08 -8.35
C SER A 145 9.97 -22.46 -9.79
N THR A 146 9.57 -23.65 -10.25
CA THR A 146 9.74 -24.08 -11.64
C THR A 146 8.90 -23.20 -12.57
N ARG A 147 7.63 -22.95 -12.25
CA ARG A 147 6.78 -22.06 -13.06
C ARG A 147 7.37 -20.66 -13.18
N LEU A 148 7.87 -20.10 -12.08
CA LEU A 148 8.47 -18.77 -12.10
C LEU A 148 9.74 -18.74 -12.98
N ARG A 149 10.60 -19.76 -12.90
CA ARG A 149 11.80 -19.87 -13.74
C ARG A 149 11.44 -19.98 -15.22
N THR A 150 10.45 -20.78 -15.57
CA THR A 150 9.98 -20.92 -16.95
C THR A 150 9.46 -19.58 -17.46
N TRP A 151 8.62 -18.89 -16.68
CA TRP A 151 8.10 -17.58 -17.05
C TRP A 151 9.21 -16.53 -17.24
N LEU A 152 10.22 -16.50 -16.37
CA LEU A 152 11.36 -15.59 -16.50
C LEU A 152 12.16 -15.89 -17.78
N ALA A 153 12.42 -17.16 -18.08
CA ALA A 153 13.14 -17.56 -19.29
C ALA A 153 12.38 -17.20 -20.59
N GLU A 154 11.07 -17.35 -20.58
CA GLU A 154 10.21 -16.96 -21.72
C GLU A 154 10.18 -15.42 -21.88
N SER A 155 10.19 -14.67 -20.79
CA SER A 155 10.20 -13.20 -20.79
C SER A 155 11.52 -12.64 -21.36
N ASP A 156 12.64 -13.28 -21.06
CA ASP A 156 13.96 -12.89 -21.60
C ASP A 156 14.09 -13.20 -23.11
N THR A 157 13.42 -14.23 -23.60
CA THR A 157 13.44 -14.58 -25.03
C THR A 157 12.51 -13.70 -25.89
N THR A 158 11.53 -13.03 -25.30
CA THR A 158 10.65 -12.10 -26.00
C THR A 158 11.16 -10.66 -26.07
N ALA A 159 12.26 -10.34 -25.38
CA ALA A 159 13.00 -9.11 -25.57
C ALA A 159 13.82 -9.20 -26.86
N ALA A 160 13.22 -8.78 -27.97
CA ALA A 160 13.87 -8.79 -29.29
C ALA A 160 15.17 -7.98 -29.30
N PRO A 161 16.28 -8.51 -29.86
CA PRO A 161 17.46 -7.73 -30.13
C PRO A 161 17.22 -6.89 -31.40
N GLY A 162 17.00 -5.59 -31.24
CA GLY A 162 16.86 -4.76 -32.44
C GLY A 162 16.45 -3.33 -32.22
N ALA A 163 17.38 -2.50 -31.75
CA ALA A 163 17.47 -1.08 -32.15
C ALA A 163 18.87 -0.57 -31.77
N SER A 164 19.88 -0.95 -32.54
CA SER A 164 21.10 -0.17 -32.62
C SER A 164 20.76 1.09 -33.42
N ALA A 165 20.46 2.19 -32.72
CA ALA A 165 20.42 3.52 -33.36
C ALA A 165 21.84 3.90 -33.76
N GLY A 166 22.13 3.80 -35.03
CA GLY A 166 23.29 4.40 -35.64
C GLY A 166 23.23 5.92 -35.45
N VAL A 167 24.21 6.44 -34.76
CA VAL A 167 24.45 7.89 -34.71
C VAL A 167 25.14 8.26 -36.01
N ASP A 168 24.38 8.85 -36.95
CA ASP A 168 24.96 9.47 -38.13
C ASP A 168 25.10 10.96 -37.89
N THR A 169 26.34 11.39 -37.74
CA THR A 169 26.76 12.79 -37.67
C THR A 169 27.03 13.31 -39.07
N SER A 170 26.15 14.08 -39.67
CA SER A 170 26.54 15.01 -40.71
C SER A 170 25.66 16.29 -40.67
N ALA A 171 26.36 17.35 -40.58
CA ALA A 171 25.87 18.73 -40.58
C ALA A 171 25.20 19.12 -41.90
N GLY A 172 24.14 19.92 -41.83
CA GLY A 172 23.54 20.56 -42.99
C GLY A 172 22.66 21.73 -42.56
N VAL A 173 23.18 22.89 -42.61
CA VAL A 173 22.48 24.20 -42.48
C VAL A 173 21.61 24.44 -43.70
N ALA A 174 20.33 24.79 -43.56
CA ALA A 174 19.63 25.68 -44.49
C ALA A 174 18.31 26.20 -43.85
N THR A 175 18.17 27.49 -44.01
CA THR A 175 17.12 28.42 -43.67
C THR A 175 15.81 28.23 -44.45
N SER A 176 14.69 28.64 -43.82
CA SER A 176 13.70 29.64 -44.30
C SER A 176 12.22 29.21 -44.16
N ALA A 177 11.51 30.12 -43.53
CA ALA A 177 10.14 30.61 -43.83
C ALA A 177 8.92 29.70 -43.71
N GLY A 178 7.99 30.13 -42.82
CA GLY A 178 6.59 29.72 -42.67
C GLY A 178 5.67 30.08 -43.90
N PRO A 179 4.36 30.17 -43.78
CA PRO A 179 3.45 30.19 -42.64
C PRO A 179 2.17 29.32 -42.80
N GLY A 180 1.41 29.19 -41.70
CA GLY A 180 -0.06 29.23 -41.72
C GLY A 180 -0.81 27.92 -42.04
N THR A 181 -1.61 27.44 -41.14
CA THR A 181 -3.08 27.52 -41.19
C THR A 181 -3.70 26.70 -40.03
N SER A 182 -4.68 27.36 -39.46
CA SER A 182 -5.68 26.86 -38.51
C SER A 182 -6.52 25.70 -39.07
N ALA A 183 -6.85 24.73 -38.26
CA ALA A 183 -8.08 23.95 -38.42
C ALA A 183 -8.59 23.43 -37.06
N THR A 184 -9.65 24.07 -36.62
CA THR A 184 -10.62 23.62 -35.62
C THR A 184 -11.38 22.40 -36.11
N LEU A 185 -11.65 21.40 -35.26
CA LEU A 185 -12.80 20.47 -35.36
C LEU A 185 -12.94 19.71 -34.04
N GLU A 186 -13.88 20.11 -33.22
CA GLU A 186 -15.21 19.54 -32.92
C GLU A 186 -15.19 18.20 -32.19
N ARG A 187 -15.74 18.27 -30.97
CA ARG A 187 -16.25 17.14 -30.14
C ARG A 187 -17.56 16.64 -30.76
N PRO A 188 -17.94 15.40 -30.57
CA PRO A 188 -19.31 15.13 -30.19
C PRO A 188 -19.44 14.49 -28.81
N ALA A 189 -20.54 14.90 -28.16
CA ALA A 189 -21.10 14.34 -26.96
C ALA A 189 -21.84 13.02 -27.28
N LEU A 190 -21.76 12.06 -26.37
CA LEU A 190 -22.89 11.34 -25.76
C LEU A 190 -22.37 10.60 -24.52
#